data_5d43978fce29b17df404606000c09912
#
_entry.id   5d43978fce29b17df404606000c09912
#
_cell.length_a   1.000
_cell.length_b   1.000
_cell.length_c   1.000
_cell.angle_alpha   90.00
_cell.angle_beta   90.00
_cell.angle_gamma   90.00
#
_symmetry.space_group_name_H-M   'P 1'
#
loop_
_entity.id
_entity.type
_entity.pdbx_description
1 polymer ?
#
loop_
_entity_poly.entity_id
_entity_poly.type
_entity_poly.pdbx_seq_one_letter_code
_entity_poly.pdbx_strand_id
1 'polypeptide(L)'
;MDHFELVSEYKPTGDQPQAIKKLSDGFLEGNQFETLVGVTGSGKTFTMANIIEKVQKPTLIISHNKTLAAQLYGEMKEFFPNNAVEYFVSYYDYDQPEAYVPQSDTYIAKDSSINDEIDKLRHSATAALSERKDVIIVASVSCIYGLGAPIDYQNMVISLRPGMEKDRDDVIRKLVDIQYMRGDQDFKRGTFRVRGDVVEVYPAASSGEAVRIEFFGDEVDRISEIDSLTGEVKSELEHIAIFPNSHYVVDKEKMAAAIENIKEELKERIAYFKSEDKLVEAQRIEERTNFDIEMMQETGFCSGIENYSRHLAGLPAGVPPYTLMDYFPDDFLIIVDESHITIPQIRGMYAGDQSRKTTLV
;
A
#
# COMPACT_ATOMS: atom_id res chain seq x y z
N MET A 1 0.38 19.93 7.29
CA MET A 1 1.68 20.49 7.76
C MET A 1 2.76 20.04 6.79
N ASP A 2 3.80 20.84 6.60
CA ASP A 2 4.86 20.50 5.64
C ASP A 2 6.23 20.27 6.31
N HIS A 3 6.25 20.17 7.65
CA HIS A 3 7.47 19.95 8.43
C HIS A 3 7.20 19.08 9.65
N PHE A 4 8.25 18.36 10.08
CA PHE A 4 8.22 17.55 11.29
C PHE A 4 8.48 18.42 12.53
N GLU A 5 7.69 18.21 13.56
CA GLU A 5 7.84 18.83 14.87
C GLU A 5 7.92 17.74 15.95
N LEU A 6 9.11 17.59 16.54
CA LEU A 6 9.34 16.63 17.61
C LEU A 6 8.76 17.17 18.92
N VAL A 7 7.85 16.43 19.52
CA VAL A 7 7.28 16.73 20.83
C VAL A 7 7.80 15.70 21.83
N SER A 8 8.58 16.14 22.82
CA SER A 8 9.11 15.22 23.84
C SER A 8 9.44 15.96 25.12
N GLU A 9 9.14 15.33 26.25
CA GLU A 9 9.64 15.79 27.58
C GLU A 9 11.12 15.48 27.78
N TYR A 10 11.66 14.55 26.99
CA TYR A 10 13.05 14.15 27.06
C TYR A 10 13.95 15.10 26.26
N LYS A 11 15.19 15.23 26.73
CA LYS A 11 16.27 15.90 25.99
C LYS A 11 17.37 14.90 25.67
N PRO A 12 18.08 15.06 24.55
CA PRO A 12 19.22 14.22 24.23
C PRO A 12 20.28 14.25 25.33
N THR A 13 20.72 13.08 25.80
CA THR A 13 21.71 12.93 26.87
C THR A 13 22.85 11.98 26.47
N GLY A 14 23.93 11.96 27.22
CA GLY A 14 25.08 11.11 26.94
C GLY A 14 25.68 11.39 25.57
N ASP A 15 25.81 10.35 24.76
CA ASP A 15 26.37 10.44 23.41
C ASP A 15 25.32 10.83 22.34
N GLN A 16 24.05 10.92 22.70
CA GLN A 16 22.97 11.24 21.75
C GLN A 16 23.16 12.58 21.04
N PRO A 17 23.50 13.72 21.74
CA PRO A 17 23.70 15.00 21.07
C PRO A 17 24.77 14.95 19.97
N GLN A 18 25.85 14.23 20.23
CA GLN A 18 26.94 14.06 19.27
C GLN A 18 26.52 13.19 18.08
N ALA A 19 25.83 12.08 18.34
CA ALA A 19 25.32 11.18 17.31
C ALA A 19 24.30 11.88 16.41
N ILE A 20 23.32 12.58 17.01
CA ILE A 20 22.31 13.35 16.29
C ILE A 20 22.98 14.39 15.38
N LYS A 21 23.95 15.15 15.92
CA LYS A 21 24.64 16.17 15.14
C LYS A 21 25.38 15.55 13.95
N LYS A 22 26.23 14.55 14.20
CA LYS A 22 27.06 13.92 13.15
C LYS A 22 26.21 13.31 12.03
N LEU A 23 25.17 12.55 12.38
CA LEU A 23 24.32 11.88 11.40
C LEU A 23 23.49 12.91 10.61
N SER A 24 22.94 13.91 11.27
CA SER A 24 22.16 14.95 10.59
C SER A 24 23.01 15.80 9.66
N ASP A 25 24.19 16.23 10.13
CA ASP A 25 25.15 16.99 9.31
C ASP A 25 25.59 16.15 8.10
N GLY A 26 25.90 14.87 8.30
CA GLY A 26 26.30 13.97 7.22
C GLY A 26 25.26 13.84 6.13
N PHE A 27 23.97 13.67 6.46
CA PHE A 27 22.89 13.66 5.47
C PHE A 27 22.70 15.00 4.78
N LEU A 28 22.81 16.11 5.50
CA LEU A 28 22.70 17.45 4.92
C LEU A 28 23.89 17.81 4.01
N GLU A 29 25.06 17.24 4.26
CA GLU A 29 26.26 17.34 3.42
C GLU A 29 26.25 16.38 2.21
N GLY A 30 25.25 15.48 2.14
CA GLY A 30 25.05 14.57 1.01
C GLY A 30 25.58 13.15 1.21
N ASN A 31 25.91 12.76 2.44
CA ASN A 31 26.26 11.36 2.73
C ASN A 31 25.05 10.47 2.40
N GLN A 32 25.30 9.45 1.60
CA GLN A 32 24.26 8.51 1.17
C GLN A 32 23.96 7.44 2.23
N PHE A 33 24.97 7.04 2.99
CA PHE A 33 24.84 5.97 4.00
C PHE A 33 25.50 6.41 5.31
N GLU A 34 24.76 6.20 6.40
CA GLU A 34 25.20 6.44 7.77
C GLU A 34 24.88 5.23 8.65
N THR A 35 25.67 4.97 9.67
CA THR A 35 25.43 3.87 10.61
C THR A 35 25.51 4.36 12.05
N LEU A 36 24.43 4.14 12.79
CA LEU A 36 24.37 4.34 14.25
C LEU A 36 24.57 3.01 14.96
N VAL A 37 25.58 2.91 15.80
CA VAL A 37 25.82 1.74 16.66
C VAL A 37 25.52 2.10 18.12
N GLY A 38 24.64 1.35 18.74
CA GLY A 38 24.27 1.56 20.14
C GLY A 38 23.70 0.29 20.75
N VAL A 39 23.97 0.08 22.03
CA VAL A 39 23.42 -1.06 22.79
C VAL A 39 21.90 -0.92 22.96
N THR A 40 21.24 -2.01 23.31
CA THR A 40 19.81 -1.99 23.68
C THR A 40 19.60 -1.03 24.86
N GLY A 41 18.54 -0.21 24.77
CA GLY A 41 18.22 0.79 25.79
C GLY A 41 19.06 2.08 25.74
N SER A 42 19.92 2.27 24.73
CA SER A 42 20.69 3.51 24.55
C SER A 42 19.88 4.69 23.96
N GLY A 43 18.58 4.53 23.75
CA GLY A 43 17.72 5.58 23.21
C GLY A 43 17.87 5.80 21.70
N LYS A 44 18.15 4.73 20.93
CA LYS A 44 18.26 4.81 19.46
C LYS A 44 17.01 5.39 18.81
N THR A 45 15.81 4.98 19.28
CA THR A 45 14.53 5.49 18.75
C THR A 45 14.41 7.00 18.90
N PHE A 46 14.76 7.52 20.08
CA PHE A 46 14.76 8.96 20.31
C PHE A 46 15.80 9.69 19.46
N THR A 47 16.98 9.07 19.27
CA THR A 47 17.99 9.58 18.34
C THR A 47 17.47 9.65 16.90
N MET A 48 16.78 8.60 16.42
CA MET A 48 16.13 8.59 15.10
C MET A 48 15.12 9.72 14.95
N ALA A 49 14.26 9.93 15.96
CA ALA A 49 13.25 11.00 15.94
C ALA A 49 13.90 12.39 15.82
N ASN A 50 14.98 12.64 16.55
CA ASN A 50 15.74 13.90 16.45
C ASN A 50 16.40 14.09 15.08
N ILE A 51 16.86 13.01 14.44
CA ILE A 51 17.43 13.07 13.09
C ILE A 51 16.33 13.40 12.07
N ILE A 52 15.18 12.76 12.16
CA ILE A 52 14.02 13.03 11.27
C ILE A 52 13.62 14.51 11.34
N GLU A 53 13.49 15.06 12.57
CA GLU A 53 13.18 16.48 12.75
C GLU A 53 14.23 17.40 12.12
N LYS A 54 15.52 17.08 12.27
CA LYS A 54 16.60 17.92 11.72
C LYS A 54 16.71 17.83 10.21
N VAL A 55 16.56 16.63 9.64
CA VAL A 55 16.72 16.38 8.21
C VAL A 55 15.49 16.77 7.40
N GLN A 56 14.31 16.76 7.99
CA GLN A 56 13.04 17.22 7.39
C GLN A 56 12.70 16.52 6.08
N LYS A 57 12.93 15.20 5.99
CA LYS A 57 12.60 14.39 4.80
C LYS A 57 11.53 13.36 5.14
N PRO A 58 10.60 13.05 4.21
CA PRO A 58 9.72 11.89 4.36
C PRO A 58 10.56 10.67 4.72
N THR A 59 10.11 9.86 5.67
CA THR A 59 10.94 8.82 6.26
C THR A 59 10.24 7.46 6.23
N LEU A 60 10.97 6.45 5.78
CA LEU A 60 10.60 5.03 5.88
C LEU A 60 11.46 4.36 6.94
N ILE A 61 10.85 3.80 7.97
CA ILE A 61 11.51 3.01 9.00
C ILE A 61 11.18 1.53 8.77
N ILE A 62 12.18 0.69 8.54
CA ILE A 62 12.00 -0.74 8.27
C ILE A 62 12.45 -1.55 9.48
N SER A 63 11.55 -2.37 10.00
CA SER A 63 11.80 -3.33 11.08
C SER A 63 11.64 -4.78 10.59
N HIS A 64 12.37 -5.70 11.21
CA HIS A 64 12.40 -7.10 10.76
C HIS A 64 11.15 -7.93 11.13
N ASN A 65 10.27 -7.44 12.00
CA ASN A 65 9.02 -8.12 12.32
C ASN A 65 7.87 -7.14 12.67
N LYS A 66 6.62 -7.65 12.65
CA LYS A 66 5.42 -6.85 12.92
C LYS A 66 5.39 -6.27 14.35
N THR A 67 5.85 -7.01 15.35
CA THR A 67 5.79 -6.58 16.76
C THR A 67 6.69 -5.39 17.02
N LEU A 68 7.93 -5.43 16.53
CA LEU A 68 8.85 -4.30 16.62
C LEU A 68 8.40 -3.11 15.78
N ALA A 69 7.85 -3.37 14.60
CA ALA A 69 7.26 -2.30 13.78
C ALA A 69 6.10 -1.62 14.52
N ALA A 70 5.22 -2.37 15.19
CA ALA A 70 4.13 -1.80 16.00
C ALA A 70 4.63 -0.96 17.17
N GLN A 71 5.69 -1.42 17.86
CA GLN A 71 6.32 -0.66 18.93
C GLN A 71 6.90 0.67 18.41
N LEU A 72 7.70 0.62 17.35
CA LEU A 72 8.28 1.82 16.73
C LEU A 72 7.20 2.79 16.22
N TYR A 73 6.13 2.26 15.65
CA TYR A 73 4.98 3.07 15.24
C TYR A 73 4.36 3.82 16.41
N GLY A 74 4.12 3.14 17.54
CA GLY A 74 3.62 3.76 18.77
C GLY A 74 4.55 4.86 19.27
N GLU A 75 5.85 4.59 19.39
CA GLU A 75 6.86 5.55 19.84
C GLU A 75 6.93 6.78 18.89
N MET A 76 6.91 6.56 17.57
CA MET A 76 6.94 7.67 16.59
C MET A 76 5.67 8.52 16.65
N LYS A 77 4.49 7.93 16.92
CA LYS A 77 3.25 8.70 17.13
C LYS A 77 3.31 9.57 18.37
N GLU A 78 3.96 9.11 19.43
CA GLU A 78 4.18 9.91 20.63
C GLU A 78 5.14 11.08 20.36
N PHE A 79 6.21 10.85 19.60
CA PHE A 79 7.19 11.89 19.23
C PHE A 79 6.68 12.88 18.19
N PHE A 80 5.79 12.47 17.30
CA PHE A 80 5.27 13.28 16.22
C PHE A 80 3.73 13.31 16.20
N PRO A 81 3.08 13.82 17.27
CA PRO A 81 1.61 13.75 17.39
C PRO A 81 0.87 14.59 16.34
N ASN A 82 1.53 15.58 15.74
CA ASN A 82 0.97 16.50 14.75
C ASN A 82 1.33 16.15 13.30
N ASN A 83 2.16 15.13 13.09
CA ASN A 83 2.62 14.71 11.78
C ASN A 83 1.95 13.40 11.35
N ALA A 84 2.06 13.06 10.07
CA ALA A 84 1.52 11.80 9.54
C ALA A 84 2.47 10.64 9.88
N VAL A 85 2.19 9.93 10.95
CA VAL A 85 2.87 8.70 11.31
C VAL A 85 1.98 7.53 10.90
N GLU A 86 2.46 6.69 9.99
CA GLU A 86 1.73 5.65 9.32
C GLU A 86 2.35 4.26 9.55
N TYR A 87 1.55 3.21 9.36
CA TYR A 87 1.95 1.84 9.60
C TYR A 87 1.74 0.98 8.35
N PHE A 88 2.77 0.25 7.93
CA PHE A 88 2.71 -0.55 6.71
C PHE A 88 3.37 -1.91 6.91
N VAL A 89 2.54 -2.91 7.24
CA VAL A 89 2.98 -4.30 7.41
C VAL A 89 2.13 -5.23 6.55
N SER A 90 2.45 -6.52 6.52
CA SER A 90 1.59 -7.49 5.85
C SER A 90 0.19 -7.48 6.46
N TYR A 91 -0.83 -7.32 5.63
CA TYR A 91 -2.24 -7.27 6.03
C TYR A 91 -2.87 -8.67 6.23
N TYR A 92 -2.11 -9.72 5.99
CA TYR A 92 -2.56 -11.08 6.29
C TYR A 92 -2.39 -11.40 7.77
N ASP A 93 -3.45 -11.84 8.42
CA ASP A 93 -3.41 -12.46 9.74
C ASP A 93 -2.85 -13.87 9.63
N TYR A 94 -3.27 -14.57 8.60
CA TYR A 94 -2.79 -15.87 8.19
C TYR A 94 -2.56 -15.84 6.68
N ASP A 95 -1.41 -16.33 6.24
CA ASP A 95 -1.07 -16.45 4.83
C ASP A 95 -0.36 -17.78 4.60
N GLN A 96 -1.07 -18.71 3.97
CA GLN A 96 -0.50 -19.89 3.37
C GLN A 96 -0.40 -19.62 1.87
N PRO A 97 0.77 -19.24 1.38
CA PRO A 97 0.94 -19.02 -0.06
C PRO A 97 0.71 -20.31 -0.84
N GLU A 98 0.24 -20.19 -2.05
CA GLU A 98 0.15 -21.34 -2.93
C GLU A 98 1.51 -22.00 -3.12
N ALA A 99 1.53 -23.31 -3.13
CA ALA A 99 2.73 -24.12 -3.39
C ALA A 99 2.36 -25.38 -4.14
N TYR A 100 3.30 -25.87 -4.95
CA TYR A 100 3.17 -27.15 -5.61
C TYR A 100 4.33 -28.07 -5.19
N VAL A 101 3.98 -29.30 -4.74
CA VAL A 101 4.94 -30.31 -4.33
C VAL A 101 4.98 -31.41 -5.41
N PRO A 102 5.96 -31.37 -6.34
CA PRO A 102 5.99 -32.29 -7.49
C PRO A 102 6.06 -33.76 -7.10
N GLN A 103 6.76 -34.08 -5.99
CA GLN A 103 6.96 -35.49 -5.56
C GLN A 103 5.66 -36.20 -5.15
N SER A 104 4.66 -35.46 -4.66
CA SER A 104 3.37 -36.00 -4.25
C SER A 104 2.21 -35.54 -5.12
N ASP A 105 2.51 -34.80 -6.19
CA ASP A 105 1.50 -34.15 -7.04
C ASP A 105 0.45 -33.41 -6.19
N THR A 106 0.92 -32.68 -5.18
CA THR A 106 0.05 -31.97 -4.25
C THR A 106 0.12 -30.47 -4.54
N TYR A 107 -1.01 -29.91 -4.93
CA TYR A 107 -1.18 -28.46 -5.00
C TYR A 107 -1.80 -27.94 -3.71
N ILE A 108 -1.14 -27.01 -3.07
CA ILE A 108 -1.62 -26.28 -1.89
C ILE A 108 -2.17 -24.94 -2.38
N ALA A 109 -3.48 -24.79 -2.29
CA ALA A 109 -4.13 -23.52 -2.66
C ALA A 109 -3.73 -22.41 -1.68
N LYS A 110 -3.72 -21.16 -2.18
CA LYS A 110 -3.58 -20.00 -1.31
C LYS A 110 -4.75 -19.97 -0.33
N ASP A 111 -4.43 -19.91 0.95
CA ASP A 111 -5.39 -19.68 2.04
C ASP A 111 -4.89 -18.48 2.85
N SER A 112 -5.71 -17.46 2.96
CA SER A 112 -5.32 -16.22 3.64
C SER A 112 -6.53 -15.52 4.23
N SER A 113 -6.33 -14.91 5.39
CA SER A 113 -7.29 -13.98 5.99
C SER A 113 -6.70 -12.59 6.07
N ILE A 114 -7.43 -11.61 5.57
CA ILE A 114 -7.03 -10.20 5.56
C ILE A 114 -7.46 -9.55 6.86
N ASN A 115 -6.54 -8.87 7.51
CA ASN A 115 -6.82 -7.97 8.63
C ASN A 115 -7.28 -6.63 8.10
N ASP A 116 -8.55 -6.32 8.28
CA ASP A 116 -9.18 -5.10 7.75
C ASP A 116 -8.59 -3.81 8.35
N GLU A 117 -8.19 -3.85 9.63
CA GLU A 117 -7.54 -2.71 10.28
C GLU A 117 -6.14 -2.44 9.70
N ILE A 118 -5.35 -3.48 9.47
CA ILE A 118 -4.03 -3.33 8.85
C ILE A 118 -4.17 -2.89 7.38
N ASP A 119 -5.14 -3.41 6.64
CA ASP A 119 -5.41 -2.98 5.27
C ASP A 119 -5.75 -1.49 5.21
N LYS A 120 -6.60 -1.00 6.11
CA LYS A 120 -6.91 0.42 6.28
C LYS A 120 -5.64 1.25 6.52
N LEU A 121 -4.77 0.82 7.42
CA LEU A 121 -3.53 1.54 7.73
C LEU A 121 -2.58 1.58 6.53
N ARG A 122 -2.54 0.55 5.71
CA ARG A 122 -1.76 0.53 4.45
C ARG A 122 -2.29 1.56 3.46
N HIS A 123 -3.61 1.64 3.29
CA HIS A 123 -4.23 2.68 2.45
C HIS A 123 -3.99 4.08 3.00
N SER A 124 -4.04 4.27 4.32
CA SER A 124 -3.70 5.53 4.95
C SER A 124 -2.26 5.97 4.64
N ALA A 125 -1.31 5.04 4.70
CA ALA A 125 0.09 5.31 4.42
C ALA A 125 0.33 5.81 2.97
N THR A 126 -0.23 5.13 1.99
CA THR A 126 -0.08 5.54 0.58
C THR A 126 -0.82 6.84 0.25
N ALA A 127 -1.99 7.05 0.83
CA ALA A 127 -2.72 8.31 0.70
C ALA A 127 -1.93 9.49 1.33
N ALA A 128 -1.37 9.31 2.52
CA ALA A 128 -0.56 10.33 3.18
C ALA A 128 0.65 10.74 2.35
N LEU A 129 1.36 9.79 1.72
CA LEU A 129 2.48 10.09 0.82
C LEU A 129 2.08 10.93 -0.40
N SER A 130 0.83 10.79 -0.87
CA SER A 130 0.32 11.56 -1.99
C SER A 130 -0.11 12.99 -1.61
N GLU A 131 -0.48 13.21 -0.33
CA GLU A 131 -1.07 14.47 0.13
C GLU A 131 -0.15 15.32 0.99
N ARG A 132 0.85 14.71 1.65
CA ARG A 132 1.68 15.35 2.68
C ARG A 132 3.17 15.12 2.43
N LYS A 133 3.99 16.00 3.01
CA LYS A 133 5.46 15.89 3.00
C LYS A 133 6.03 15.45 4.35
N ASP A 134 5.27 15.63 5.42
CA ASP A 134 5.64 15.30 6.79
C ASP A 134 5.17 13.88 7.16
N VAL A 135 5.61 12.88 6.40
CA VAL A 135 5.17 11.49 6.53
C VAL A 135 6.29 10.61 7.06
N ILE A 136 6.00 9.86 8.12
CA ILE A 136 6.84 8.77 8.63
C ILE A 136 6.05 7.48 8.48
N ILE A 137 6.58 6.52 7.72
CA ILE A 137 5.99 5.19 7.61
C ILE A 137 6.87 4.20 8.37
N VAL A 138 6.29 3.49 9.33
CA VAL A 138 6.93 2.36 9.99
C VAL A 138 6.44 1.09 9.32
N ALA A 139 7.35 0.34 8.72
CA ALA A 139 7.05 -0.85 7.94
C ALA A 139 7.81 -2.08 8.45
N SER A 140 7.24 -3.25 8.20
CA SER A 140 8.00 -4.50 8.28
C SER A 140 8.73 -4.77 6.96
N VAL A 141 9.57 -5.80 6.92
CA VAL A 141 10.24 -6.25 5.70
C VAL A 141 9.28 -6.59 4.55
N SER A 142 7.97 -6.75 4.83
CA SER A 142 6.95 -6.93 3.81
C SER A 142 6.80 -5.75 2.84
N CYS A 143 7.33 -4.58 3.16
CA CYS A 143 7.32 -3.40 2.27
C CYS A 143 8.15 -3.56 0.99
N ILE A 144 8.98 -4.61 0.89
CA ILE A 144 9.74 -4.93 -0.32
C ILE A 144 8.93 -5.69 -1.37
N TYR A 145 7.74 -6.18 -1.03
CA TYR A 145 6.87 -6.85 -1.99
C TYR A 145 6.18 -5.86 -2.92
N GLY A 146 5.84 -6.36 -4.12
CA GLY A 146 5.22 -5.56 -5.17
C GLY A 146 3.88 -4.96 -4.76
N LEU A 147 3.70 -3.71 -5.15
CA LEU A 147 2.44 -2.98 -5.17
C LEU A 147 2.09 -2.61 -6.61
N GLY A 148 0.94 -1.97 -6.83
CA GLY A 148 0.63 -1.33 -8.10
C GLY A 148 1.53 -0.12 -8.36
N ALA A 149 1.56 0.35 -9.60
CA ALA A 149 2.34 1.52 -9.98
C ALA A 149 1.80 2.79 -9.28
N PRO A 150 2.65 3.60 -8.64
CA PRO A 150 2.22 4.82 -7.96
C PRO A 150 1.47 5.79 -8.88
N ILE A 151 1.90 5.89 -10.13
CA ILE A 151 1.26 6.77 -11.12
C ILE A 151 -0.18 6.34 -11.42
N ASP A 152 -0.44 5.04 -11.50
CA ASP A 152 -1.79 4.53 -11.73
C ASP A 152 -2.69 4.78 -10.52
N TYR A 153 -2.17 4.54 -9.32
CA TYR A 153 -2.85 4.84 -8.07
C TYR A 153 -3.24 6.32 -7.96
N GLN A 154 -2.34 7.23 -8.29
CA GLN A 154 -2.58 8.67 -8.27
C GLN A 154 -3.56 9.13 -9.36
N ASN A 155 -3.46 8.58 -10.58
CA ASN A 155 -4.33 8.95 -11.69
C ASN A 155 -5.78 8.48 -11.50
N MET A 156 -5.99 7.46 -10.66
CA MET A 156 -7.31 6.92 -10.37
C MET A 156 -8.00 7.60 -9.18
N VAL A 157 -7.38 8.58 -8.53
CA VAL A 157 -7.98 9.36 -7.45
C VAL A 157 -9.17 10.17 -7.98
N ILE A 158 -10.29 10.15 -7.25
CA ILE A 158 -11.45 10.99 -7.54
C ILE A 158 -11.32 12.27 -6.72
N SER A 159 -11.11 13.39 -7.42
CA SER A 159 -11.00 14.72 -6.80
C SER A 159 -12.27 15.51 -7.09
N LEU A 160 -12.95 15.99 -6.03
CA LEU A 160 -14.19 16.74 -6.14
C LEU A 160 -14.13 18.00 -5.29
N ARG A 161 -14.83 19.05 -5.76
CA ARG A 161 -15.03 20.31 -5.05
C ARG A 161 -16.46 20.79 -5.24
N PRO A 162 -17.06 21.47 -4.26
CA PRO A 162 -18.33 22.17 -4.45
C PRO A 162 -18.27 23.14 -5.63
N GLY A 163 -19.32 23.20 -6.42
CA GLY A 163 -19.39 24.00 -7.65
C GLY A 163 -18.74 23.37 -8.89
N MET A 164 -18.23 22.14 -8.76
CA MET A 164 -17.64 21.42 -9.91
C MET A 164 -18.75 20.80 -10.75
N GLU A 165 -18.72 21.08 -12.07
CA GLU A 165 -19.60 20.41 -13.03
C GLU A 165 -19.19 18.94 -13.16
N LYS A 166 -20.01 18.07 -12.64
CA LYS A 166 -19.76 16.62 -12.59
C LYS A 166 -21.06 15.84 -12.39
N ASP A 167 -21.34 14.97 -13.34
CA ASP A 167 -22.50 14.07 -13.26
C ASP A 167 -22.34 13.04 -12.15
N ARG A 168 -23.41 12.83 -11.36
CA ARG A 168 -23.48 11.84 -10.28
C ARG A 168 -23.12 10.44 -10.77
N ASP A 169 -23.66 10.02 -11.91
CA ASP A 169 -23.47 8.67 -12.43
C ASP A 169 -22.05 8.45 -12.95
N ASP A 170 -21.36 9.52 -13.40
CA ASP A 170 -19.93 9.48 -13.71
C ASP A 170 -19.09 9.23 -12.45
N VAL A 171 -19.46 9.86 -11.34
CA VAL A 171 -18.78 9.63 -10.05
C VAL A 171 -19.01 8.21 -9.57
N ILE A 172 -20.24 7.69 -9.69
CA ILE A 172 -20.58 6.30 -9.35
C ILE A 172 -19.76 5.31 -10.20
N ARG A 173 -19.68 5.50 -11.51
CA ARG A 173 -18.83 4.68 -12.40
C ARG A 173 -17.37 4.68 -11.98
N LYS A 174 -16.82 5.86 -11.68
CA LYS A 174 -15.44 5.98 -11.19
C LYS A 174 -15.21 5.29 -9.86
N LEU A 175 -16.17 5.34 -8.92
CA LEU A 175 -16.08 4.60 -7.65
C LEU A 175 -15.97 3.09 -7.89
N VAL A 176 -16.74 2.55 -8.81
CA VAL A 176 -16.62 1.13 -9.20
C VAL A 176 -15.28 0.84 -9.85
N ASP A 177 -14.81 1.70 -10.76
CA ASP A 177 -13.51 1.53 -11.43
C ASP A 177 -12.33 1.53 -10.44
N ILE A 178 -12.43 2.26 -9.32
CA ILE A 178 -11.43 2.26 -8.25
C ILE A 178 -11.71 1.24 -7.13
N GLN A 179 -12.54 0.24 -7.41
CA GLN A 179 -12.79 -0.94 -6.58
C GLN A 179 -13.64 -0.68 -5.32
N TYR A 180 -14.45 0.38 -5.28
CA TYR A 180 -15.50 0.51 -4.28
C TYR A 180 -16.71 -0.31 -4.66
N MET A 181 -17.32 -0.97 -3.69
CA MET A 181 -18.55 -1.74 -3.89
C MET A 181 -19.76 -0.93 -3.44
N ARG A 182 -20.90 -1.13 -4.12
CA ARG A 182 -22.17 -0.55 -3.67
C ARG A 182 -22.69 -1.33 -2.48
N GLY A 183 -22.92 -0.64 -1.38
CA GLY A 183 -23.38 -1.22 -0.12
C GLY A 183 -24.49 -0.38 0.50
N ASP A 184 -25.69 -0.36 -0.10
CA ASP A 184 -26.82 0.46 0.35
C ASP A 184 -27.35 0.00 1.73
N GLN A 185 -27.18 -1.28 2.07
CA GLN A 185 -27.62 -1.88 3.35
C GLN A 185 -26.48 -2.10 4.34
N ASP A 186 -25.28 -2.36 3.86
CA ASP A 186 -24.07 -2.61 4.64
C ASP A 186 -22.99 -1.57 4.29
N PHE A 187 -23.09 -0.41 4.96
CA PHE A 187 -22.17 0.71 4.73
C PHE A 187 -20.92 0.58 5.59
N LYS A 188 -19.87 0.10 4.99
CA LYS A 188 -18.59 -0.15 5.61
C LYS A 188 -17.43 0.40 4.78
N ARG A 189 -16.22 0.37 5.30
CA ARG A 189 -15.00 0.79 4.62
C ARG A 189 -14.91 0.13 3.22
N GLY A 190 -14.58 0.91 2.20
CA GLY A 190 -14.49 0.45 0.81
C GLY A 190 -15.83 0.30 0.10
N THR A 191 -16.93 0.82 0.67
CA THR A 191 -18.23 0.83 0.02
C THR A 191 -18.75 2.25 -0.20
N PHE A 192 -19.72 2.36 -1.09
CA PHE A 192 -20.52 3.58 -1.28
C PHE A 192 -22.01 3.23 -1.33
N ARG A 193 -22.86 4.20 -1.01
CA ARG A 193 -24.30 4.08 -1.13
C ARG A 193 -24.88 5.31 -1.84
N VAL A 194 -26.03 5.12 -2.49
CA VAL A 194 -26.69 6.14 -3.29
C VAL A 194 -28.14 6.29 -2.85
N ARG A 195 -28.55 7.52 -2.55
CA ARG A 195 -29.93 7.87 -2.19
C ARG A 195 -30.32 9.16 -2.92
N GLY A 196 -31.08 9.02 -4.01
CA GLY A 196 -31.42 10.16 -4.86
C GLY A 196 -30.16 10.85 -5.42
N ASP A 197 -30.04 12.13 -5.18
CA ASP A 197 -28.90 12.94 -5.62
C ASP A 197 -27.73 12.97 -4.62
N VAL A 198 -27.72 12.04 -3.66
CA VAL A 198 -26.69 11.94 -2.63
C VAL A 198 -25.90 10.65 -2.81
N VAL A 199 -24.58 10.77 -2.86
CA VAL A 199 -23.62 9.66 -2.83
C VAL A 199 -22.82 9.75 -1.54
N GLU A 200 -22.80 8.69 -0.75
CA GLU A 200 -21.96 8.58 0.43
C GLU A 200 -20.90 7.52 0.20
N VAL A 201 -19.65 7.85 0.50
CA VAL A 201 -18.48 6.98 0.32
C VAL A 201 -17.80 6.78 1.65
N TYR A 202 -17.50 5.52 1.99
CA TYR A 202 -16.67 5.21 3.14
C TYR A 202 -15.24 4.91 2.67
N PRO A 203 -14.31 5.88 2.76
CA PRO A 203 -12.98 5.76 2.18
C PRO A 203 -12.17 4.59 2.72
N ALA A 204 -11.32 4.02 1.88
CA ALA A 204 -10.45 2.89 2.23
C ALA A 204 -9.50 3.18 3.41
N ALA A 205 -9.09 4.43 3.57
CA ALA A 205 -8.17 4.89 4.63
C ALA A 205 -8.88 5.40 5.90
N SER A 206 -10.21 5.42 5.93
CA SER A 206 -10.97 6.08 7.02
C SER A 206 -11.29 5.15 8.19
N SER A 207 -11.41 5.74 9.37
CA SER A 207 -11.72 5.08 10.65
C SER A 207 -13.03 5.58 11.26
N GLY A 208 -14.15 5.46 10.55
CA GLY A 208 -15.47 5.82 11.05
C GLY A 208 -16.06 7.10 10.43
N GLU A 209 -15.25 7.85 9.70
CA GLU A 209 -15.71 8.99 8.91
C GLU A 209 -16.04 8.54 7.48
N ALA A 210 -17.15 9.01 6.96
CA ALA A 210 -17.53 8.86 5.56
C ALA A 210 -17.69 10.24 4.91
N VAL A 211 -17.74 10.26 3.60
CA VAL A 211 -17.93 11.48 2.81
C VAL A 211 -19.31 11.44 2.17
N ARG A 212 -20.08 12.50 2.35
CA ARG A 212 -21.36 12.74 1.67
C ARG A 212 -21.16 13.75 0.57
N ILE A 213 -21.55 13.40 -0.65
CA ILE A 213 -21.50 14.24 -1.83
C ILE A 213 -22.94 14.46 -2.28
N GLU A 214 -23.39 15.71 -2.27
CA GLU A 214 -24.72 16.12 -2.69
C GLU A 214 -24.63 16.76 -4.07
N PHE A 215 -25.47 16.33 -5.00
CA PHE A 215 -25.53 16.83 -6.36
C PHE A 215 -26.80 17.66 -6.58
N PHE A 216 -26.68 18.71 -7.39
CA PHE A 216 -27.81 19.45 -7.93
C PHE A 216 -27.70 19.49 -9.44
N GLY A 217 -28.48 18.67 -10.13
CA GLY A 217 -28.29 18.42 -11.57
C GLY A 217 -26.91 17.80 -11.84
N ASP A 218 -26.17 18.42 -12.72
CA ASP A 218 -24.81 17.98 -13.11
C ASP A 218 -23.70 18.72 -12.35
N GLU A 219 -23.99 19.24 -11.16
CA GLU A 219 -23.06 19.99 -10.34
C GLU A 219 -22.94 19.37 -8.94
N VAL A 220 -21.73 19.34 -8.40
CA VAL A 220 -21.47 19.02 -6.98
C VAL A 220 -21.89 20.23 -6.13
N ASP A 221 -23.01 20.11 -5.42
CA ASP A 221 -23.56 21.19 -4.60
C ASP A 221 -22.81 21.33 -3.27
N ARG A 222 -22.64 20.21 -2.55
CA ARG A 222 -21.99 20.17 -1.24
C ARG A 222 -21.23 18.90 -0.99
N ILE A 223 -20.14 19.01 -0.24
CA ILE A 223 -19.36 17.86 0.26
C ILE A 223 -19.24 18.00 1.77
N SER A 224 -19.54 16.92 2.49
CA SER A 224 -19.49 16.90 3.96
C SER A 224 -18.82 15.64 4.48
N GLU A 225 -18.06 15.79 5.55
CA GLU A 225 -17.62 14.66 6.36
C GLU A 225 -18.76 14.29 7.32
N ILE A 226 -19.08 13.01 7.37
CA ILE A 226 -20.16 12.48 8.21
C ILE A 226 -19.65 11.34 9.09
N ASP A 227 -20.31 11.14 10.21
CA ASP A 227 -20.18 9.89 10.97
C ASP A 227 -20.83 8.74 10.17
N SER A 228 -20.08 7.65 9.96
CA SER A 228 -20.53 6.56 9.11
C SER A 228 -21.69 5.75 9.69
N LEU A 229 -21.87 5.76 11.01
CA LEU A 229 -22.94 5.04 11.71
C LEU A 229 -24.21 5.88 11.84
N THR A 230 -24.07 7.13 12.26
CA THR A 230 -25.21 8.02 12.54
C THR A 230 -25.63 8.87 11.35
N GLY A 231 -24.72 9.11 10.41
CA GLY A 231 -24.91 10.03 9.28
C GLY A 231 -24.85 11.51 9.68
N GLU A 232 -24.45 11.82 10.93
CA GLU A 232 -24.32 13.18 11.41
C GLU A 232 -23.18 13.90 10.68
N VAL A 233 -23.45 15.12 10.21
CA VAL A 233 -22.45 15.97 9.56
C VAL A 233 -21.47 16.49 10.61
N LYS A 234 -20.19 16.17 10.45
CA LYS A 234 -19.10 16.64 11.31
C LYS A 234 -18.51 17.95 10.81
N SER A 235 -18.31 18.06 9.50
CA SER A 235 -17.75 19.25 8.87
C SER A 235 -18.16 19.35 7.40
N GLU A 236 -18.15 20.56 6.85
CA GLU A 236 -18.22 20.79 5.40
C GLU A 236 -16.82 20.82 4.82
N LEU A 237 -16.67 20.28 3.62
CA LEU A 237 -15.38 20.14 2.94
C LEU A 237 -15.36 20.97 1.65
N GLU A 238 -14.30 21.74 1.48
CA GLU A 238 -14.01 22.51 0.27
C GLU A 238 -13.43 21.64 -0.87
N HIS A 239 -12.90 20.47 -0.51
CA HIS A 239 -12.29 19.51 -1.41
C HIS A 239 -12.24 18.13 -0.79
N ILE A 240 -12.40 17.10 -1.61
CA ILE A 240 -12.14 15.70 -1.23
C ILE A 240 -11.35 14.98 -2.31
N ALA A 241 -10.39 14.18 -1.89
CA ALA A 241 -9.69 13.20 -2.71
C ALA A 241 -10.09 11.79 -2.22
N ILE A 242 -10.73 11.02 -3.08
CA ILE A 242 -11.09 9.62 -2.78
C ILE A 242 -10.07 8.73 -3.47
N PHE A 243 -9.25 8.05 -2.67
CA PHE A 243 -8.23 7.14 -3.14
C PHE A 243 -8.80 5.76 -3.46
N PRO A 244 -8.17 5.02 -4.38
CA PRO A 244 -8.61 3.66 -4.71
C PRO A 244 -8.69 2.73 -3.51
N ASN A 245 -9.63 1.79 -3.57
CA ASN A 245 -9.79 0.73 -2.56
C ASN A 245 -8.86 -0.48 -2.80
N SER A 246 -7.92 -0.35 -3.71
CA SER A 246 -6.85 -1.32 -3.99
C SER A 246 -5.60 -0.60 -4.47
N HIS A 247 -4.44 -1.13 -4.11
CA HIS A 247 -3.16 -0.64 -4.64
C HIS A 247 -2.87 -1.10 -6.08
N TYR A 248 -3.64 -2.04 -6.62
CA TYR A 248 -3.44 -2.64 -7.94
C TYR A 248 -4.44 -2.14 -9.00
N VAL A 249 -5.00 -0.97 -8.79
CA VAL A 249 -5.93 -0.36 -9.77
C VAL A 249 -5.17 0.14 -10.99
N VAL A 250 -5.76 -0.11 -12.15
CA VAL A 250 -5.33 0.43 -13.44
C VAL A 250 -6.56 0.81 -14.25
N ASP A 251 -6.41 1.69 -15.23
CA ASP A 251 -7.50 2.00 -16.14
C ASP A 251 -7.86 0.81 -17.05
N LYS A 252 -9.01 0.90 -17.69
CA LYS A 252 -9.54 -0.20 -18.53
C LYS A 252 -8.65 -0.54 -19.71
N GLU A 253 -7.95 0.42 -20.29
CA GLU A 253 -7.07 0.22 -21.44
C GLU A 253 -5.82 -0.55 -21.00
N LYS A 254 -5.22 -0.16 -19.88
CA LYS A 254 -4.09 -0.87 -19.27
C LYS A 254 -4.48 -2.28 -18.83
N MET A 255 -5.66 -2.45 -18.25
CA MET A 255 -6.17 -3.79 -17.88
C MET A 255 -6.30 -4.69 -19.10
N ALA A 256 -6.90 -4.19 -20.18
CA ALA A 256 -7.04 -4.95 -21.43
C ALA A 256 -5.68 -5.33 -22.01
N ALA A 257 -4.71 -4.42 -22.05
CA ALA A 257 -3.35 -4.70 -22.51
C ALA A 257 -2.63 -5.72 -21.61
N ALA A 258 -2.78 -5.61 -20.29
CA ALA A 258 -2.23 -6.57 -19.35
C ALA A 258 -2.78 -7.98 -19.57
N ILE A 259 -4.09 -8.11 -19.78
CA ILE A 259 -4.74 -9.40 -20.05
C ILE A 259 -4.21 -10.05 -21.34
N GLU A 260 -4.02 -9.29 -22.40
CA GLU A 260 -3.44 -9.84 -23.65
C GLU A 260 -1.99 -10.31 -23.43
N ASN A 261 -1.18 -9.57 -22.68
CA ASN A 261 0.19 -9.98 -22.34
C ASN A 261 0.20 -11.26 -21.46
N ILE A 262 -0.73 -11.35 -20.51
CA ILE A 262 -0.89 -12.56 -19.66
C ILE A 262 -1.27 -13.76 -20.51
N LYS A 263 -2.18 -13.64 -21.47
CA LYS A 263 -2.58 -14.70 -22.39
C LYS A 263 -1.41 -15.20 -23.26
N GLU A 264 -0.58 -14.29 -23.74
CA GLU A 264 0.64 -14.64 -24.52
C GLU A 264 1.62 -15.43 -23.64
N GLU A 265 1.96 -14.93 -22.44
CA GLU A 265 2.87 -15.61 -21.52
C GLU A 265 2.32 -16.98 -21.11
N LEU A 266 0.99 -17.10 -20.90
CA LEU A 266 0.33 -18.36 -20.60
C LEU A 266 0.56 -19.41 -21.70
N LYS A 267 0.40 -19.02 -22.97
CA LYS A 267 0.63 -19.93 -24.11
C LYS A 267 2.05 -20.45 -24.15
N GLU A 268 3.02 -19.55 -23.96
CA GLU A 268 4.44 -19.91 -23.91
C GLU A 268 4.72 -20.87 -22.75
N ARG A 269 4.14 -20.61 -21.58
CA ARG A 269 4.35 -21.41 -20.38
C ARG A 269 3.73 -22.81 -20.49
N ILE A 270 2.51 -22.90 -21.04
CA ILE A 270 1.86 -24.20 -21.32
C ILE A 270 2.70 -25.03 -22.31
N ALA A 271 3.21 -24.40 -23.37
CA ALA A 271 4.08 -25.09 -24.35
C ALA A 271 5.37 -25.60 -23.69
N TYR A 272 5.97 -24.79 -22.80
CA TYR A 272 7.15 -25.21 -22.04
C TYR A 272 6.84 -26.41 -21.15
N PHE A 273 5.79 -26.40 -20.33
CA PHE A 273 5.46 -27.54 -19.48
C PHE A 273 5.15 -28.82 -20.27
N LYS A 274 4.45 -28.69 -21.39
CA LYS A 274 4.20 -29.82 -22.29
C LYS A 274 5.48 -30.39 -22.88
N SER A 275 6.46 -29.54 -23.21
CA SER A 275 7.78 -30.02 -23.74
C SER A 275 8.62 -30.72 -22.68
N GLU A 276 8.40 -30.45 -21.41
CA GLU A 276 9.05 -31.07 -20.25
C GLU A 276 8.26 -32.28 -19.70
N ASP A 277 7.21 -32.72 -20.42
CA ASP A 277 6.28 -33.79 -19.98
C ASP A 277 5.57 -33.55 -18.65
N LYS A 278 5.38 -32.24 -18.28
CA LYS A 278 4.70 -31.76 -17.08
C LYS A 278 3.24 -31.41 -17.39
N LEU A 279 2.45 -32.43 -17.70
CA LEU A 279 1.07 -32.24 -18.18
C LEU A 279 0.12 -31.69 -17.07
N VAL A 280 0.33 -32.08 -15.82
CA VAL A 280 -0.49 -31.60 -14.69
C VAL A 280 -0.25 -30.13 -14.43
N GLU A 281 1.02 -29.70 -14.43
CA GLU A 281 1.40 -28.31 -14.28
C GLU A 281 0.84 -27.45 -15.42
N ALA A 282 0.90 -27.96 -16.66
CA ALA A 282 0.33 -27.27 -17.83
C ALA A 282 -1.18 -27.05 -17.67
N GLN A 283 -1.92 -28.07 -17.25
CA GLN A 283 -3.37 -27.97 -17.04
C GLN A 283 -3.70 -26.99 -15.92
N ARG A 284 -3.01 -27.08 -14.79
CA ARG A 284 -3.29 -26.22 -13.63
C ARG A 284 -3.04 -24.75 -13.90
N ILE A 285 -1.92 -24.42 -14.55
CA ILE A 285 -1.65 -23.02 -14.86
C ILE A 285 -2.65 -22.47 -15.88
N GLU A 286 -3.08 -23.31 -16.84
CA GLU A 286 -4.10 -22.93 -17.82
C GLU A 286 -5.44 -22.64 -17.17
N GLU A 287 -5.96 -23.54 -16.33
CA GLU A 287 -7.23 -23.39 -15.64
C GLU A 287 -7.23 -22.17 -14.71
N ARG A 288 -6.21 -22.03 -13.88
CA ARG A 288 -6.11 -20.95 -12.93
C ARG A 288 -5.98 -19.59 -13.61
N THR A 289 -5.07 -19.46 -14.57
CA THR A 289 -4.83 -18.18 -15.23
C THR A 289 -6.06 -17.73 -16.03
N ASN A 290 -6.76 -18.66 -16.69
CA ASN A 290 -7.99 -18.32 -17.39
C ASN A 290 -9.09 -17.86 -16.43
N PHE A 291 -9.23 -18.49 -15.26
CA PHE A 291 -10.17 -18.04 -14.22
C PHE A 291 -9.81 -16.63 -13.70
N ASP A 292 -8.52 -16.37 -13.43
CA ASP A 292 -8.06 -15.05 -12.98
C ASP A 292 -8.32 -13.98 -14.06
N ILE A 293 -8.10 -14.30 -15.35
CA ILE A 293 -8.41 -13.42 -16.48
C ILE A 293 -9.90 -13.08 -16.53
N GLU A 294 -10.76 -14.08 -16.38
CA GLU A 294 -12.22 -13.88 -16.35
C GLU A 294 -12.63 -12.95 -15.20
N MET A 295 -12.08 -13.16 -14.01
CA MET A 295 -12.32 -12.28 -12.85
C MET A 295 -11.83 -10.85 -13.10
N MET A 296 -10.65 -10.68 -13.68
CA MET A 296 -10.13 -9.35 -14.02
C MET A 296 -10.98 -8.65 -15.09
N GLN A 297 -11.52 -9.37 -16.05
CA GLN A 297 -12.41 -8.82 -17.08
C GLN A 297 -13.75 -8.37 -16.51
N GLU A 298 -14.33 -9.15 -15.61
CA GLU A 298 -15.65 -8.89 -15.02
C GLU A 298 -15.61 -7.84 -13.92
N THR A 299 -14.61 -7.90 -13.04
CA THR A 299 -14.59 -7.09 -11.81
C THR A 299 -13.40 -6.13 -11.72
N GLY A 300 -12.42 -6.22 -12.63
CA GLY A 300 -11.15 -5.49 -12.53
C GLY A 300 -10.21 -6.02 -11.45
N PHE A 301 -10.49 -7.18 -10.87
CA PHE A 301 -9.73 -7.76 -9.77
C PHE A 301 -9.77 -9.28 -9.79
N CYS A 302 -8.73 -9.93 -9.25
CA CYS A 302 -8.72 -11.37 -8.96
C CYS A 302 -7.98 -11.66 -7.65
N SER A 303 -8.21 -12.82 -7.07
CA SER A 303 -7.45 -13.28 -5.90
C SER A 303 -6.00 -13.54 -6.31
N GLY A 304 -5.04 -12.94 -5.59
CA GLY A 304 -3.62 -13.01 -5.95
C GLY A 304 -3.22 -12.09 -7.11
N ILE A 305 -3.93 -10.98 -7.29
CA ILE A 305 -3.65 -9.99 -8.33
C ILE A 305 -2.21 -9.47 -8.30
N GLU A 306 -1.56 -9.52 -7.14
CA GLU A 306 -0.14 -9.18 -6.97
C GLU A 306 0.78 -10.04 -7.86
N ASN A 307 0.37 -11.24 -8.22
CA ASN A 307 1.15 -12.10 -9.15
C ASN A 307 1.20 -11.54 -10.57
N TYR A 308 0.25 -10.67 -10.92
CA TYR A 308 0.16 -10.02 -12.23
C TYR A 308 0.67 -8.58 -12.23
N SER A 309 1.27 -8.12 -11.12
CA SER A 309 1.69 -6.71 -10.94
C SER A 309 2.60 -6.22 -12.07
N ARG A 310 3.49 -7.06 -12.61
CA ARG A 310 4.35 -6.73 -13.74
C ARG A 310 3.54 -6.38 -14.99
N HIS A 311 2.55 -7.20 -15.33
CA HIS A 311 1.69 -6.99 -16.50
C HIS A 311 0.79 -5.77 -16.32
N LEU A 312 0.19 -5.60 -15.12
CA LEU A 312 -0.64 -4.44 -14.79
C LEU A 312 0.14 -3.13 -14.84
N ALA A 313 1.39 -3.14 -14.40
CA ALA A 313 2.28 -1.98 -14.49
C ALA A 313 2.90 -1.77 -15.88
N GLY A 314 2.71 -2.70 -16.82
CA GLY A 314 3.30 -2.64 -18.15
C GLY A 314 4.82 -2.80 -18.17
N LEU A 315 5.39 -3.48 -17.17
CA LEU A 315 6.83 -3.66 -17.03
C LEU A 315 7.33 -4.87 -17.84
N PRO A 316 8.50 -4.78 -18.50
CA PRO A 316 9.11 -5.91 -19.17
C PRO A 316 9.60 -6.97 -18.18
N ALA A 317 9.80 -8.19 -18.65
CA ALA A 317 10.34 -9.27 -17.84
C ALA A 317 11.72 -8.93 -17.27
N GLY A 318 11.95 -9.29 -16.00
CA GLY A 318 13.21 -9.04 -15.29
C GLY A 318 13.32 -7.65 -14.64
N VAL A 319 12.38 -6.76 -14.87
CA VAL A 319 12.30 -5.47 -14.15
C VAL A 319 11.63 -5.70 -12.79
N PRO A 320 12.18 -5.16 -11.67
CA PRO A 320 11.55 -5.24 -10.37
C PRO A 320 10.17 -4.59 -10.36
N PRO A 321 9.18 -5.16 -9.64
CA PRO A 321 7.89 -4.51 -9.47
C PRO A 321 8.03 -3.24 -8.63
N TYR A 322 7.05 -2.34 -8.74
CA TYR A 322 6.94 -1.21 -7.83
C TYR A 322 6.67 -1.69 -6.40
N THR A 323 7.27 -1.01 -5.43
CA THR A 323 7.12 -1.29 -4.00
C THR A 323 6.67 -0.04 -3.25
N LEU A 324 6.50 -0.13 -1.93
CA LEU A 324 6.20 1.05 -1.11
C LEU A 324 7.23 2.18 -1.31
N MET A 325 8.50 1.84 -1.56
CA MET A 325 9.55 2.84 -1.75
C MET A 325 9.31 3.74 -2.96
N ASP A 326 8.64 3.23 -3.99
CA ASP A 326 8.31 3.99 -5.20
C ASP A 326 7.17 5.00 -5.00
N TYR A 327 6.44 4.90 -3.88
CA TYR A 327 5.43 5.89 -3.49
C TYR A 327 6.02 7.11 -2.78
N PHE A 328 7.25 6.99 -2.29
CA PHE A 328 7.98 8.12 -1.71
C PHE A 328 8.49 9.07 -2.81
N PRO A 329 8.72 10.35 -2.49
CA PRO A 329 9.45 11.23 -3.40
C PRO A 329 10.91 10.75 -3.55
N ASP A 330 11.61 11.23 -4.59
CA ASP A 330 13.00 10.84 -4.86
C ASP A 330 13.96 11.11 -3.68
N ASP A 331 13.71 12.17 -2.94
CA ASP A 331 14.51 12.56 -1.77
C ASP A 331 13.78 12.22 -0.46
N PHE A 332 14.04 11.04 0.08
CA PHE A 332 13.51 10.57 1.35
C PHE A 332 14.55 9.83 2.18
N LEU A 333 14.29 9.66 3.47
CA LEU A 333 15.17 8.98 4.41
C LEU A 333 14.69 7.54 4.63
N ILE A 334 15.60 6.58 4.55
CA ILE A 334 15.35 5.19 4.98
C ILE A 334 16.15 4.92 6.25
N ILE A 335 15.46 4.47 7.29
CA ILE A 335 16.06 4.00 8.53
C ILE A 335 15.79 2.48 8.63
N VAL A 336 16.86 1.69 8.66
CA VAL A 336 16.77 0.24 8.84
C VAL A 336 17.08 -0.09 10.29
N ASP A 337 16.05 -0.41 11.06
CA ASP A 337 16.20 -0.79 12.46
C ASP A 337 16.85 -2.16 12.57
N GLU A 338 17.82 -2.30 13.49
CA GLU A 338 18.59 -3.53 13.69
C GLU A 338 19.08 -4.12 12.35
N SER A 339 19.77 -3.33 11.56
CA SER A 339 20.17 -3.64 10.18
C SER A 339 20.94 -4.95 10.04
N HIS A 340 21.67 -5.35 11.09
CA HIS A 340 22.40 -6.63 11.16
C HIS A 340 21.47 -7.85 11.16
N ILE A 341 20.18 -7.69 11.50
CA ILE A 341 19.12 -8.72 11.43
C ILE A 341 18.27 -8.49 10.19
N THR A 342 17.81 -7.27 9.98
CA THR A 342 16.84 -6.91 8.93
C THR A 342 17.39 -7.16 7.53
N ILE A 343 18.63 -6.78 7.24
CA ILE A 343 19.22 -6.96 5.90
C ILE A 343 19.45 -8.43 5.54
N PRO A 344 20.03 -9.29 6.42
CA PRO A 344 20.10 -10.72 6.15
C PRO A 344 18.75 -11.38 5.94
N GLN A 345 17.71 -10.97 6.68
CA GLN A 345 16.35 -11.49 6.50
C GLN A 345 15.80 -11.14 5.11
N ILE A 346 15.93 -9.90 4.65
CA ILE A 346 15.51 -9.49 3.31
C ILE A 346 16.22 -10.34 2.23
N ARG A 347 17.53 -10.59 2.40
CA ARG A 347 18.28 -11.47 1.47
C ARG A 347 17.75 -12.90 1.46
N GLY A 348 17.40 -13.43 2.64
CA GLY A 348 16.85 -14.79 2.78
C GLY A 348 15.46 -14.95 2.14
N MET A 349 14.64 -13.91 2.17
CA MET A 349 13.30 -13.91 1.58
C MET A 349 13.34 -14.12 0.05
N TYR A 350 14.33 -13.56 -0.64
CA TYR A 350 14.47 -13.72 -2.10
C TYR A 350 14.60 -15.18 -2.53
N ALA A 351 15.50 -15.93 -1.89
CA ALA A 351 15.76 -17.32 -2.28
C ALA A 351 14.54 -18.23 -2.06
N GLY A 352 13.84 -18.06 -0.94
CA GLY A 352 12.63 -18.80 -0.61
C GLY A 352 11.48 -18.52 -1.57
N ASP A 353 11.23 -17.24 -1.87
CA ASP A 353 10.16 -16.84 -2.78
C ASP A 353 10.46 -17.30 -4.23
N GLN A 354 11.69 -17.16 -4.69
CA GLN A 354 12.10 -17.64 -5.99
C GLN A 354 11.92 -19.15 -6.13
N SER A 355 12.35 -19.93 -5.14
CA SER A 355 12.21 -21.39 -5.15
C SER A 355 10.75 -21.82 -5.23
N ARG A 356 9.89 -21.18 -4.41
CA ARG A 356 8.44 -21.44 -4.42
C ARG A 356 7.81 -21.11 -5.77
N LYS A 357 8.07 -19.93 -6.32
CA LYS A 357 7.51 -19.49 -7.60
C LYS A 357 8.00 -20.33 -8.77
N THR A 358 9.25 -20.77 -8.76
CA THR A 358 9.79 -21.65 -9.82
C THR A 358 9.07 -22.99 -9.91
N THR A 359 8.55 -23.51 -8.78
CA THR A 359 7.78 -24.77 -8.77
C THR A 359 6.29 -24.57 -9.08
N LEU A 360 5.77 -23.36 -8.89
CA LEU A 360 4.38 -23.03 -9.18
C LEU A 360 4.11 -22.74 -10.65
N VAL A 361 5.10 -22.18 -11.33
CA VAL A 361 4.94 -21.56 -12.66
C VAL A 361 5.75 -22.30 -13.71
#